data_25363693fd3298fa28ce9e69332140ec
#
_entry.id   25363693fd3298fa28ce9e69332140ec
#
_cell.length_a   1.000
_cell.length_b   1.000
_cell.length_c   1.000
_cell.angle_alpha   90.00
_cell.angle_beta   90.00
_cell.angle_gamma   90.00
#
_symmetry.space_group_name_H-M   'P 1'
#
loop_
_entity.id
_entity.type
_entity.pdbx_description
1 polymer ?
#
loop_
_entity_poly.entity_id
_entity_poly.type
_entity_poly.pdbx_seq_one_letter_code
_entity_poly.pdbx_strand_id
1 'polypeptide(L)'
;KDEPDILILEKVQGIIIMNDKSEIIISSNYAEYNSVNLDTKFNGNVKVNYEDNELLSQNVDLLLTDNLIKIYNNVFFNNKNLKSNADRIQYNISNGKAVIDMYDKSNKIEILGNYGSN
;
A
#
# COMPACT_ATOMS: atom_id res chain seq x y z
N LYS A 1 25.21 4.35 -15.15
CA LYS A 1 24.96 4.59 -15.40
C LYS A 1 24.06 4.13 -15.36
N ASP A 2 23.97 3.82 -15.26
CA ASP A 2 23.14 3.21 -15.41
C ASP A 2 22.00 3.49 -14.65
N GLU A 3 21.75 3.37 -13.49
CA GLU A 3 20.63 3.71 -12.72
C GLU A 3 21.04 4.27 -11.44
N PRO A 4 21.77 5.36 -11.46
CA PRO A 4 22.31 5.90 -10.23
C PRO A 4 21.24 6.41 -9.28
N ASP A 5 20.01 6.56 -9.77
CA ASP A 5 18.95 7.11 -8.94
C ASP A 5 18.12 6.07 -8.23
N ILE A 6 18.42 4.80 -8.45
CA ILE A 6 17.69 3.71 -7.82
C ILE A 6 18.52 3.15 -6.67
N LEU A 7 17.93 3.13 -5.49
CA LEU A 7 18.56 2.56 -4.31
C LEU A 7 17.85 1.27 -3.94
N ILE A 8 18.63 0.24 -3.67
CA ILE A 8 18.09 -1.06 -3.23
C ILE A 8 18.26 -1.13 -1.72
N LEU A 9 17.16 -1.36 -1.03
CA LEU A 9 17.13 -1.36 0.43
C LEU A 9 16.69 -2.72 0.93
N GLU A 10 17.17 -3.08 2.12
CA GLU A 10 16.79 -4.33 2.77
C GLU A 10 16.21 -4.04 4.13
N LYS A 11 15.20 -4.84 4.51
CA LYS A 11 14.56 -4.71 5.82
C LYS A 11 14.09 -3.29 6.02
N VAL A 12 13.14 -2.90 5.20
CA VAL A 12 12.74 -1.51 5.02
C VAL A 12 11.47 -1.23 5.79
N GLN A 13 11.38 -0.03 6.32
CA GLN A 13 10.12 0.46 6.87
C GLN A 13 9.93 1.88 6.35
N GLY A 14 8.78 2.11 5.70
CA GLY A 14 8.41 3.43 5.23
C GLY A 14 7.22 3.94 6.01
N ILE A 15 7.18 5.23 6.27
CA ILE A 15 6.07 5.85 6.99
C ILE A 15 5.55 7.01 6.16
N ILE A 16 4.25 7.01 5.89
CA ILE A 16 3.59 8.08 5.17
C ILE A 16 2.69 8.80 6.16
N ILE A 17 2.90 10.08 6.34
CA ILE A 17 2.10 10.87 7.27
C ILE A 17 1.02 11.58 6.47
N MET A 18 -0.23 11.29 6.83
CA MET A 18 -1.37 11.85 6.13
C MET A 18 -1.68 13.24 6.63
N ASN A 19 -2.57 13.93 5.92
CA ASN A 19 -2.95 15.30 6.31
C ASN A 19 -3.57 15.36 7.70
N ASP A 20 -4.28 14.32 8.10
CA ASP A 20 -4.89 14.28 9.42
C ASP A 20 -3.94 13.73 10.47
N LYS A 21 -2.68 13.56 10.11
CA LYS A 21 -1.60 13.09 10.98
C LYS A 21 -1.64 11.62 11.30
N SER A 22 -2.57 10.87 10.72
CA SER A 22 -2.50 9.42 10.81
C SER A 22 -1.33 8.94 9.96
N GLU A 23 -0.89 7.71 10.20
CA GLU A 23 0.29 7.17 9.55
C GLU A 23 -0.05 5.88 8.83
N ILE A 24 0.53 5.73 7.63
CA ILE A 24 0.55 4.46 6.94
C ILE A 24 1.96 3.94 7.06
N ILE A 25 2.11 2.73 7.60
CA ILE A 25 3.43 2.14 7.83
C ILE A 25 3.56 0.94 6.90
N ILE A 26 4.61 0.93 6.08
CA ILE A 26 4.86 -0.15 5.13
C ILE A 26 6.21 -0.76 5.46
N SER A 27 6.23 -2.07 5.68
CA SER A 27 7.49 -2.77 5.92
C SER A 27 7.63 -3.91 4.94
N SER A 28 8.86 -4.26 4.61
CA SER A 28 9.12 -5.32 3.63
C SER A 28 10.55 -5.82 3.78
N ASN A 29 10.82 -6.95 3.11
CA ASN A 29 12.18 -7.47 3.07
C ASN A 29 13.08 -6.61 2.19
N TYR A 30 12.55 -6.10 1.08
CA TYR A 30 13.34 -5.32 0.12
C TYR A 30 12.52 -4.17 -0.42
N ALA A 31 13.22 -3.14 -0.90
CA ALA A 31 12.58 -2.06 -1.61
C ALA A 31 13.53 -1.46 -2.63
N GLU A 32 12.96 -0.94 -3.71
CA GLU A 32 13.67 -0.13 -4.70
C GLU A 32 13.13 1.28 -4.59
N TYR A 33 13.99 2.20 -4.26
CA TYR A 33 13.64 3.60 -4.05
C TYR A 33 14.22 4.44 -5.16
N ASN A 34 13.37 5.21 -5.84
CA ASN A 34 13.82 6.12 -6.88
C ASN A 34 13.95 7.52 -6.28
N SER A 35 15.19 8.00 -6.19
CA SER A 35 15.44 9.26 -5.50
C SER A 35 15.04 10.48 -6.32
N VAL A 36 14.72 10.30 -7.58
CA VAL A 36 14.28 11.42 -8.42
C VAL A 36 12.80 11.71 -8.22
N ASN A 37 11.93 10.69 -8.32
CA ASN A 37 10.50 10.90 -8.19
C ASN A 37 9.95 10.35 -6.89
N LEU A 38 10.79 9.73 -6.06
CA LEU A 38 10.45 9.20 -4.74
C LEU A 38 9.53 8.00 -4.79
N ASP A 39 9.28 7.42 -5.97
CA ASP A 39 8.50 6.19 -6.06
C ASP A 39 9.27 5.05 -5.43
N THR A 40 8.56 4.18 -4.74
CA THR A 40 9.18 3.08 -4.02
C THR A 40 8.42 1.80 -4.31
N LYS A 41 9.15 0.76 -4.65
CA LYS A 41 8.57 -0.57 -4.87
C LYS A 41 9.04 -1.48 -3.75
N PHE A 42 8.10 -1.89 -2.90
CA PHE A 42 8.39 -2.79 -1.80
C PHE A 42 8.10 -4.22 -2.26
N ASN A 43 8.96 -5.15 -1.87
CA ASN A 43 8.69 -6.54 -2.21
C ASN A 43 9.21 -7.48 -1.12
N GLY A 44 8.56 -8.64 -1.04
CA GLY A 44 8.90 -9.67 -0.08
C GLY A 44 8.26 -9.44 1.27
N ASN A 45 7.19 -10.18 1.56
CA ASN A 45 6.51 -10.14 2.86
C ASN A 45 6.18 -8.70 3.27
N VAL A 46 5.46 -8.02 2.40
CA VAL A 46 5.12 -6.63 2.65
C VAL A 46 3.93 -6.56 3.59
N LYS A 47 4.03 -5.68 4.57
CA LYS A 47 2.96 -5.42 5.52
C LYS A 47 2.63 -3.94 5.49
N VAL A 48 1.35 -3.62 5.34
CA VAL A 48 0.89 -2.23 5.37
C VAL A 48 -0.06 -2.10 6.54
N ASN A 49 0.23 -1.17 7.42
CA ASN A 49 -0.63 -0.91 8.58
C ASN A 49 -1.17 0.50 8.51
N TYR A 50 -2.46 0.63 8.65
CA TYR A 50 -3.12 1.93 8.69
C TYR A 50 -4.28 1.84 9.67
N GLU A 51 -4.14 2.52 10.80
CA GLU A 51 -5.13 2.47 11.87
C GLU A 51 -5.35 1.02 12.29
N ASP A 52 -6.57 0.51 12.21
CA ASP A 52 -6.86 -0.87 12.61
C ASP A 52 -6.75 -1.86 11.46
N ASN A 53 -6.30 -1.41 10.30
CA ASN A 53 -6.23 -2.25 9.11
C ASN A 53 -4.83 -2.75 8.90
N GLU A 54 -4.72 -4.02 8.53
CA GLU A 54 -3.44 -4.62 8.19
C GLU A 54 -3.58 -5.29 6.84
N LEU A 55 -2.65 -5.02 5.95
CA LEU A 55 -2.63 -5.68 4.65
C LEU A 55 -1.30 -6.39 4.49
N LEU A 56 -1.36 -7.61 4.00
CA LEU A 56 -0.19 -8.41 3.72
C LEU A 56 -0.17 -8.70 2.24
N SER A 57 1.00 -8.62 1.63
CA SER A 57 1.14 -8.92 0.21
C SER A 57 2.58 -9.22 -0.11
N GLN A 58 2.85 -9.56 -1.36
CA GLN A 58 4.22 -9.73 -1.81
C GLN A 58 4.78 -8.45 -2.39
N ASN A 59 3.92 -7.56 -2.89
CA ASN A 59 4.38 -6.34 -3.57
C ASN A 59 3.50 -5.15 -3.21
N VAL A 60 4.16 -4.00 -3.03
CA VAL A 60 3.48 -2.73 -2.86
C VAL A 60 4.26 -1.68 -3.64
N ASP A 61 3.56 -0.93 -4.48
CA ASP A 61 4.15 0.21 -5.17
C ASP A 61 3.59 1.49 -4.56
N LEU A 62 4.50 2.33 -4.09
CA LEU A 62 4.14 3.65 -3.56
C LEU A 62 4.49 4.67 -4.62
N LEU A 63 3.47 5.26 -5.25
CA LEU A 63 3.66 6.18 -6.36
C LEU A 63 3.24 7.57 -5.89
N LEU A 64 4.21 8.28 -5.32
CA LEU A 64 3.91 9.56 -4.66
C LEU A 64 3.44 10.64 -5.62
N THR A 65 3.98 10.67 -6.84
CA THR A 65 3.53 11.67 -7.80
C THR A 65 2.10 11.44 -8.24
N ASP A 66 1.61 10.22 -8.16
CA ASP A 66 0.24 9.89 -8.52
C ASP A 66 -0.66 9.78 -7.31
N ASN A 67 -0.13 9.94 -6.11
CA ASN A 67 -0.86 9.80 -4.86
C ASN A 67 -1.51 8.43 -4.74
N LEU A 68 -0.81 7.39 -5.19
CA LEU A 68 -1.35 6.04 -5.20
C LEU A 68 -0.46 5.07 -4.44
N ILE A 69 -1.11 4.13 -3.77
CA ILE A 69 -0.45 2.95 -3.22
C ILE A 69 -1.13 1.75 -3.87
N LYS A 70 -0.35 0.91 -4.55
CA LYS A 70 -0.86 -0.30 -5.19
C LYS A 70 -0.33 -1.51 -4.43
N ILE A 71 -1.24 -2.34 -3.97
CA ILE A 71 -0.92 -3.52 -3.17
C ILE A 71 -1.37 -4.73 -3.97
N TYR A 72 -0.46 -5.66 -4.26
CA TYR A 72 -0.80 -6.75 -5.17
C TYR A 72 0.05 -7.99 -4.88
N ASN A 73 -0.36 -9.09 -5.48
CA ASN A 73 0.25 -10.42 -5.35
C ASN A 73 0.02 -10.98 -3.94
N ASN A 74 -0.97 -11.85 -3.85
CA ASN A 74 -1.32 -12.54 -2.60
C ASN A 74 -1.72 -11.57 -1.51
N VAL A 75 -2.69 -10.73 -1.80
CA VAL A 75 -3.13 -9.71 -0.86
C VAL A 75 -4.09 -10.32 0.15
N PHE A 76 -3.86 -10.03 1.42
CA PHE A 76 -4.74 -10.42 2.50
C PHE A 76 -5.05 -9.19 3.33
N PHE A 77 -6.33 -8.87 3.45
CA PHE A 77 -6.82 -7.74 4.22
C PHE A 77 -7.34 -8.24 5.56
N ASN A 78 -6.94 -7.60 6.64
CA ASN A 78 -7.29 -8.04 7.98
C ASN A 78 -7.57 -6.83 8.86
N ASN A 79 -8.81 -6.77 9.39
CA ASN A 79 -9.10 -5.87 10.49
C ASN A 79 -10.09 -6.57 11.39
N LYS A 80 -10.55 -5.92 12.46
CA LYS A 80 -11.39 -6.63 13.42
C LYS A 80 -12.71 -7.09 12.84
N ASN A 81 -13.18 -6.46 11.80
CA ASN A 81 -14.51 -6.76 11.25
C ASN A 81 -14.47 -7.56 9.97
N LEU A 82 -13.31 -7.67 9.33
CA LEU A 82 -13.25 -8.27 8.01
C LEU A 82 -11.88 -8.89 7.77
N LYS A 83 -11.89 -10.12 7.27
CA LYS A 83 -10.68 -10.80 6.81
C LYS A 83 -10.98 -11.32 5.43
N SER A 84 -10.16 -10.95 4.46
CA SER A 84 -10.44 -11.32 3.08
C SER A 84 -9.18 -11.33 2.24
N ASN A 85 -9.15 -12.22 1.26
CA ASN A 85 -8.14 -12.18 0.22
C ASN A 85 -8.60 -11.24 -0.87
N ALA A 86 -7.67 -10.68 -1.60
CA ALA A 86 -7.96 -9.85 -2.75
C ALA A 86 -6.87 -10.05 -3.77
N ASP A 87 -7.15 -9.66 -5.01
CA ASP A 87 -6.13 -9.69 -6.04
C ASP A 87 -5.26 -8.47 -5.96
N ARG A 88 -5.88 -7.34 -5.73
CA ARG A 88 -5.19 -6.07 -5.77
C ARG A 88 -5.99 -5.04 -5.01
N ILE A 89 -5.28 -4.14 -4.33
CA ILE A 89 -5.90 -3.02 -3.66
C ILE A 89 -5.18 -1.77 -4.14
N GLN A 90 -5.94 -0.76 -4.50
CA GLN A 90 -5.39 0.56 -4.83
C GLN A 90 -5.95 1.56 -3.87
N TYR A 91 -5.06 2.31 -3.23
CA TYR A 91 -5.45 3.32 -2.27
C TYR A 91 -4.99 4.68 -2.77
N ASN A 92 -5.91 5.64 -2.82
CA ASN A 92 -5.60 7.00 -3.24
C ASN A 92 -5.32 7.84 -2.00
N ILE A 93 -4.07 8.29 -1.88
CA ILE A 93 -3.63 9.00 -0.68
C ILE A 93 -4.35 10.34 -0.54
N SER A 94 -4.63 11.01 -1.65
CA SER A 94 -5.16 12.36 -1.58
C SER A 94 -6.63 12.40 -1.18
N ASN A 95 -7.43 11.37 -1.54
CA ASN A 95 -8.85 11.41 -1.20
C ASN A 95 -9.27 10.28 -0.26
N GLY A 96 -8.35 9.41 0.11
CA GLY A 96 -8.65 8.37 1.08
C GLY A 96 -9.49 7.22 0.57
N LYS A 97 -9.65 7.08 -0.74
CA LYS A 97 -10.46 6.00 -1.29
C LYS A 97 -9.60 4.79 -1.60
N ALA A 98 -10.14 3.63 -1.29
CA ALA A 98 -9.49 2.37 -1.61
C ALA A 98 -10.43 1.52 -2.45
N VAL A 99 -9.88 0.85 -3.46
CA VAL A 99 -10.62 -0.06 -4.31
C VAL A 99 -9.97 -1.43 -4.19
N ILE A 100 -10.77 -2.42 -3.90
CA ILE A 100 -10.32 -3.80 -3.76
C ILE A 100 -10.83 -4.59 -4.95
N ASP A 101 -9.90 -5.14 -5.74
CA ASP A 101 -10.24 -5.96 -6.90
C ASP A 101 -10.10 -7.43 -6.53
N MET A 102 -11.04 -8.22 -7.02
CA MET A 102 -11.06 -9.67 -6.81
C MET A 102 -10.96 -10.37 -8.16
N TYR A 103 -10.55 -11.63 -8.16
CA TYR A 103 -10.52 -12.41 -9.39
C TYR A 103 -11.90 -12.44 -10.04
N ASP A 104 -12.90 -12.62 -9.22
CA ASP A 104 -14.27 -12.54 -9.73
C ASP A 104 -14.64 -11.07 -9.70
N LYS A 105 -14.66 -10.46 -10.86
CA LYS A 105 -14.87 -9.02 -10.95
C LYS A 105 -16.22 -8.56 -10.49
N SER A 106 -17.16 -9.49 -10.32
CA SER A 106 -18.44 -9.11 -9.77
C SER A 106 -18.36 -8.84 -8.27
N ASN A 107 -17.22 -9.13 -7.63
CA ASN A 107 -17.06 -8.94 -6.21
C ASN A 107 -16.12 -7.80 -5.89
N LYS A 108 -16.25 -6.72 -6.62
CA LYS A 108 -15.43 -5.55 -6.36
C LYS A 108 -15.94 -4.82 -5.12
N ILE A 109 -15.02 -4.46 -4.24
CA ILE A 109 -15.35 -3.77 -2.99
C ILE A 109 -14.66 -2.41 -3.00
N GLU A 110 -15.42 -1.37 -2.68
CA GLU A 110 -14.88 -0.01 -2.63
C GLU A 110 -15.00 0.51 -1.22
N ILE A 111 -13.89 0.99 -0.67
CA ILE A 111 -13.83 1.47 0.70
C ILE A 111 -13.41 2.93 0.70
N LEU A 112 -14.19 3.78 1.38
CA LEU A 112 -13.85 5.19 1.51
C LEU A 112 -12.96 5.37 2.72
N GLY A 113 -11.86 6.09 2.53
CA GLY A 113 -10.85 6.17 3.55
C GLY A 113 -11.26 6.87 4.82
N ASN A 114 -12.29 7.70 4.76
CA ASN A 114 -12.69 8.44 5.95
C ASN A 114 -13.96 7.92 6.58
N TYR A 115 -14.48 6.79 6.12
CA TYR A 115 -15.76 6.35 6.65
C TYR A 115 -15.65 5.92 8.11
N GLY A 116 -14.50 5.50 8.53
CA GLY A 116 -14.33 5.06 9.90
C GLY A 116 -14.35 6.18 10.91
N SER A 117 -14.35 7.42 10.46
CA SER A 117 -14.38 8.55 11.38
C SER A 117 -15.77 8.88 11.85
N ASN A 118 -16.74 8.20 11.35
CA ASN A 118 -18.12 8.47 11.74
C ASN A 118 -18.45 7.95 13.12
#